data_6d7f6cd325060246f53522c81ff4a561
#
_entry.id   6d7f6cd325060246f53522c81ff4a561
#
_cell.length_a   1.000
_cell.length_b   1.000
_cell.length_c   1.000
_cell.angle_alpha   90.00
_cell.angle_beta   90.00
_cell.angle_gamma   90.00
#
_symmetry.space_group_name_H-M   'P 1'
#
loop_
_entity.id
_entity.type
_entity.pdbx_description
1 polymer ?
#
loop_
_entity_poly.entity_id
_entity_poly.type
_entity_poly.pdbx_seq_one_letter_code
_entity_poly.pdbx_strand_id
1 'polypeptide(L)'
;MNITKYVTLELKTIQDGPLYAIRNKSKATDLIFLLNYLFFEYTKKDLGLITKNLQVIDEEMDDEIVVHGTSRSIFLDLANPTNLYISLLADYIEFEDALTCNSKNLTFVSELKKKKIDHYKINRDSFLQLLQDWHTIIEKKPAHIILYEDKNGWTGFESFTTKESIDQYLQ
;
A
#
# COMPACT_ATOMS: atom_id res chain seq x y z
N MET A 1 17.76 -0.97 12.33
CA MET A 1 16.41 -1.44 11.95
C MET A 1 16.56 -2.65 11.05
N ASN A 2 15.85 -3.75 11.27
CA ASN A 2 16.00 -4.95 10.41
C ASN A 2 15.01 -4.88 9.24
N ILE A 3 15.42 -4.22 8.18
CA ILE A 3 14.64 -4.09 6.93
C ILE A 3 14.72 -5.42 6.16
N THR A 4 13.58 -5.95 5.76
CA THR A 4 13.47 -7.20 4.98
C THR A 4 13.27 -6.94 3.50
N LYS A 5 12.56 -5.86 3.16
CA LYS A 5 12.30 -5.42 1.80
C LYS A 5 12.40 -3.90 1.73
N TYR A 6 12.85 -3.36 0.61
CA TYR A 6 12.82 -1.91 0.38
C TYR A 6 12.82 -1.55 -1.10
N VAL A 7 12.34 -0.35 -1.38
CA VAL A 7 12.46 0.32 -2.67
C VAL A 7 13.05 1.71 -2.43
N THR A 8 14.06 2.08 -3.20
CA THR A 8 14.64 3.43 -3.16
C THR A 8 14.09 4.27 -4.30
N LEU A 9 13.67 5.48 -3.98
CA LEU A 9 13.18 6.49 -4.89
C LEU A 9 14.18 7.65 -4.94
N GLU A 10 14.42 8.17 -6.12
CA GLU A 10 15.26 9.35 -6.35
C GLU A 10 14.45 10.45 -7.05
N LEU A 11 14.51 11.66 -6.51
CA LEU A 11 13.90 12.83 -7.13
C LEU A 11 14.69 13.22 -8.38
N LYS A 12 14.01 13.26 -9.51
CA LYS A 12 14.55 13.76 -10.78
C LYS A 12 13.76 14.96 -11.24
N THR A 13 14.44 15.94 -11.79
CA THR A 13 13.80 17.04 -12.49
C THR A 13 13.66 16.66 -13.95
N ILE A 14 12.44 16.65 -14.45
CA ILE A 14 12.09 16.46 -15.86
C ILE A 14 11.39 17.72 -16.38
N GLN A 15 11.15 17.79 -17.69
CA GLN A 15 10.54 18.99 -18.32
C GLN A 15 9.19 19.35 -17.71
N ASP A 16 8.40 18.35 -17.29
CA ASP A 16 7.06 18.53 -16.72
C ASP A 16 7.05 18.68 -15.18
N GLY A 17 8.22 18.74 -14.55
CA GLY A 17 8.37 18.93 -13.10
C GLY A 17 9.13 17.81 -12.38
N PRO A 18 9.12 17.82 -11.05
CA PRO A 18 9.81 16.80 -10.26
C PRO A 18 9.11 15.45 -10.33
N LEU A 19 9.87 14.40 -10.60
CA LEU A 19 9.40 13.01 -10.61
C LEU A 19 10.29 12.13 -9.75
N TYR A 20 9.70 11.22 -8.96
CA TYR A 20 10.44 10.18 -8.28
C TYR A 20 10.65 8.97 -9.18
N ALA A 21 11.92 8.62 -9.43
CA ALA A 21 12.30 7.43 -10.18
C ALA A 21 12.72 6.31 -9.21
N ILE A 22 12.23 5.09 -9.48
CA ILE A 22 12.65 3.90 -8.72
C ILE A 22 14.09 3.56 -9.13
N ARG A 23 15.02 3.51 -8.15
CA ARG A 23 16.44 3.25 -8.38
C ARG A 23 16.85 1.81 -8.10
N ASN A 24 16.32 1.20 -7.05
CA ASN A 24 16.69 -0.15 -6.69
C ASN A 24 15.46 -0.94 -6.26
N LYS A 25 15.37 -2.17 -6.75
CA LYS A 25 14.29 -3.12 -6.46
C LYS A 25 14.92 -4.33 -5.78
N SER A 26 15.15 -4.27 -4.47
CA SER A 26 15.44 -5.52 -3.78
C SER A 26 14.16 -6.34 -3.72
N LYS A 27 14.09 -7.52 -4.32
CA LYS A 27 13.02 -8.56 -4.21
C LYS A 27 11.59 -8.10 -3.77
N ALA A 28 11.28 -6.80 -3.97
CA ALA A 28 10.14 -6.09 -3.40
C ALA A 28 9.14 -5.66 -4.48
N THR A 29 8.83 -6.58 -5.40
CA THR A 29 7.83 -6.32 -6.45
C THR A 29 6.46 -5.99 -5.88
N ASP A 30 6.13 -6.55 -4.73
CA ASP A 30 4.91 -6.30 -3.98
C ASP A 30 4.82 -4.86 -3.42
N LEU A 31 5.93 -4.26 -2.95
CA LEU A 31 5.95 -2.84 -2.54
C LEU A 31 5.59 -1.87 -3.67
N ILE A 32 5.72 -2.29 -4.92
CA ILE A 32 5.33 -1.49 -6.08
C ILE A 32 3.81 -1.29 -6.13
N PHE A 33 3.01 -2.23 -5.65
CA PHE A 33 1.55 -2.05 -5.53
C PHE A 33 1.23 -0.88 -4.62
N LEU A 34 1.86 -0.83 -3.44
CA LEU A 34 1.71 0.27 -2.51
C LEU A 34 2.19 1.60 -3.09
N LEU A 35 3.36 1.63 -3.74
CA LEU A 35 3.87 2.84 -4.39
C LEU A 35 2.92 3.37 -5.46
N ASN A 36 2.40 2.50 -6.31
CA ASN A 36 1.48 2.90 -7.35
C ASN A 36 0.18 3.48 -6.75
N TYR A 37 -0.33 2.88 -5.68
CA TYR A 37 -1.47 3.45 -4.97
C TYR A 37 -1.14 4.85 -4.42
N LEU A 38 -0.02 5.02 -3.72
CA LEU A 38 0.38 6.29 -3.10
C LEU A 38 0.61 7.41 -4.11
N PHE A 39 1.19 7.11 -5.28
CA PHE A 39 1.50 8.13 -6.29
C PHE A 39 0.34 8.48 -7.21
N PHE A 40 -0.51 7.53 -7.54
CA PHE A 40 -1.50 7.70 -8.61
C PHE A 40 -2.95 7.74 -8.13
N GLU A 41 -3.23 7.23 -6.94
CA GLU A 41 -4.61 7.09 -6.47
C GLU A 41 -4.88 7.81 -5.15
N TYR A 42 -3.90 7.82 -4.23
CA TYR A 42 -4.09 8.39 -2.90
C TYR A 42 -4.05 9.93 -2.89
N THR A 43 -5.04 10.54 -2.26
CA THR A 43 -5.10 12.00 -2.00
C THR A 43 -5.28 12.27 -0.51
N LYS A 44 -5.01 13.53 -0.06
CA LYS A 44 -5.21 13.92 1.36
C LYS A 44 -6.64 13.68 1.87
N LYS A 45 -7.63 13.69 0.98
CA LYS A 45 -9.04 13.48 1.35
C LYS A 45 -9.34 12.01 1.65
N ASP A 46 -8.58 11.10 1.06
CA ASP A 46 -8.85 9.67 1.16
C ASP A 46 -8.53 9.11 2.55
N LEU A 47 -7.60 9.71 3.30
CA LEU A 47 -7.31 9.29 4.67
C LEU A 47 -8.56 9.32 5.55
N GLY A 48 -9.34 10.39 5.48
CA GLY A 48 -10.58 10.50 6.25
C GLY A 48 -11.63 9.47 5.84
N LEU A 49 -11.75 9.21 4.52
CA LEU A 49 -12.65 8.19 3.99
C LEU A 49 -12.23 6.78 4.42
N ILE A 50 -10.95 6.45 4.26
CA ILE A 50 -10.38 5.16 4.66
C ILE A 50 -10.60 4.91 6.15
N THR A 51 -10.30 5.90 7.00
CA THR A 51 -10.47 5.78 8.46
C THR A 51 -11.94 5.57 8.83
N LYS A 52 -12.85 6.32 8.21
CA LYS A 52 -14.30 6.18 8.43
C LYS A 52 -14.79 4.79 8.00
N ASN A 53 -14.42 4.34 6.81
CA ASN A 53 -14.85 3.04 6.31
C ASN A 53 -14.33 1.88 7.17
N LEU A 54 -13.08 1.97 7.62
CA LEU A 54 -12.52 0.98 8.56
C LEU A 54 -13.29 0.93 9.88
N GLN A 55 -13.74 2.08 10.39
CA GLN A 55 -14.58 2.12 11.59
C GLN A 55 -15.93 1.46 11.37
N VAL A 56 -16.60 1.74 10.23
CA VAL A 56 -17.88 1.10 9.89
C VAL A 56 -17.73 -0.41 9.75
N ILE A 57 -16.69 -0.88 9.05
CA ILE A 57 -16.42 -2.32 8.91
C ILE A 57 -16.16 -2.97 10.26
N ASP A 58 -15.42 -2.33 11.17
CA ASP A 58 -15.16 -2.83 12.52
C ASP A 58 -16.46 -3.00 13.34
N GLU A 59 -17.45 -2.13 13.11
CA GLU A 59 -18.74 -2.17 13.82
C GLU A 59 -19.70 -3.21 13.22
N GLU A 60 -19.75 -3.31 11.89
CA GLU A 60 -20.77 -4.10 11.18
C GLU A 60 -20.24 -5.45 10.69
N MET A 61 -18.94 -5.57 10.38
CA MET A 61 -18.26 -6.80 9.89
C MET A 61 -18.89 -7.41 8.62
N ASP A 62 -19.64 -6.63 7.85
CA ASP A 62 -20.40 -7.11 6.71
C ASP A 62 -19.68 -6.98 5.36
N ASP A 63 -18.68 -6.12 5.28
CA ASP A 63 -17.95 -5.84 4.04
C ASP A 63 -16.45 -5.86 4.29
N GLU A 64 -15.68 -6.30 3.30
CA GLU A 64 -14.21 -6.27 3.31
C GLU A 64 -13.63 -5.06 2.56
N ILE A 65 -14.45 -4.33 1.82
CA ILE A 65 -14.00 -3.23 0.97
C ILE A 65 -13.80 -1.97 1.79
N VAL A 66 -12.55 -1.54 1.93
CA VAL A 66 -12.21 -0.28 2.60
C VAL A 66 -12.37 0.90 1.65
N VAL A 67 -11.82 0.78 0.45
CA VAL A 67 -11.97 1.81 -0.60
C VAL A 67 -11.74 1.21 -1.98
N HIS A 68 -12.54 1.64 -2.96
CA HIS A 68 -12.26 1.45 -4.37
C HIS A 68 -11.50 2.65 -4.91
N GLY A 69 -10.30 2.38 -5.47
CA GLY A 69 -9.58 3.35 -6.27
C GLY A 69 -9.94 3.23 -7.76
N THR A 70 -9.24 3.94 -8.61
CA THR A 70 -9.42 3.88 -10.08
C THR A 70 -8.88 2.61 -10.69
N SER A 71 -7.78 2.07 -10.16
CA SER A 71 -7.17 0.84 -10.65
C SER A 71 -6.81 -0.13 -9.54
N ARG A 72 -6.81 0.32 -8.29
CA ARG A 72 -6.52 -0.51 -7.10
C ARG A 72 -7.57 -0.28 -6.03
N SER A 73 -7.84 -1.33 -5.29
CA SER A 73 -8.77 -1.29 -4.14
C SER A 73 -8.07 -1.79 -2.89
N ILE A 74 -8.57 -1.35 -1.75
CA ILE A 74 -8.09 -1.74 -0.44
C ILE A 74 -9.16 -2.57 0.24
N PHE A 75 -8.77 -3.72 0.75
CA PHE A 75 -9.63 -4.69 1.41
C PHE A 75 -9.14 -4.97 2.82
N LEU A 76 -10.06 -5.10 3.77
CA LEU A 76 -9.79 -5.57 5.12
C LEU A 76 -9.85 -7.09 5.16
N ASP A 77 -8.88 -7.71 5.80
CA ASP A 77 -8.94 -9.15 6.10
C ASP A 77 -9.89 -9.40 7.28
N LEU A 78 -11.15 -9.71 7.01
CA LEU A 78 -12.15 -9.96 8.06
C LEU A 78 -11.75 -11.08 9.04
N ALA A 79 -10.93 -12.03 8.59
CA ALA A 79 -10.40 -13.09 9.46
C ALA A 79 -9.23 -12.60 10.33
N ASN A 80 -8.56 -11.52 9.95
CA ASN A 80 -7.47 -10.89 10.69
C ASN A 80 -7.46 -9.37 10.47
N PRO A 81 -8.31 -8.60 11.19
CA PRO A 81 -8.52 -7.17 10.96
C PRO A 81 -7.29 -6.27 11.18
N THR A 82 -6.17 -6.83 11.58
CA THR A 82 -4.88 -6.12 11.62
C THR A 82 -4.20 -6.01 10.25
N ASN A 83 -4.73 -6.68 9.23
CA ASN A 83 -4.17 -6.71 7.89
C ASN A 83 -5.10 -6.08 6.86
N LEU A 84 -4.51 -5.29 5.97
CA LEU A 84 -5.12 -4.80 4.76
C LEU A 84 -4.44 -5.42 3.54
N TYR A 85 -5.18 -5.49 2.45
CA TYR A 85 -4.70 -5.97 1.15
C TYR A 85 -4.96 -4.92 0.08
N ILE A 86 -3.94 -4.60 -0.70
CA ILE A 86 -4.04 -3.71 -1.86
C ILE A 86 -3.92 -4.59 -3.10
N SER A 87 -4.95 -4.61 -3.95
CA SER A 87 -4.99 -5.41 -5.17
C SER A 87 -5.58 -4.61 -6.32
N LEU A 88 -5.50 -5.16 -7.54
CA LEU A 88 -6.12 -4.54 -8.71
C LEU A 88 -7.65 -4.60 -8.61
N LEU A 89 -8.31 -3.51 -8.98
CA LEU A 89 -9.77 -3.45 -9.05
C LEU A 89 -10.31 -4.45 -10.10
N ALA A 90 -9.58 -4.67 -11.20
CA ALA A 90 -9.98 -5.62 -12.23
C ALA A 90 -10.10 -7.06 -11.68
N ASP A 91 -9.18 -7.48 -10.81
CA ASP A 91 -9.22 -8.81 -10.20
C ASP A 91 -10.42 -8.96 -9.25
N TYR A 92 -10.79 -7.88 -8.56
CA TYR A 92 -11.99 -7.86 -7.71
C TYR A 92 -13.27 -7.94 -8.55
N ILE A 93 -13.38 -7.19 -9.64
CA ILE A 93 -14.54 -7.24 -10.55
C ILE A 93 -14.70 -8.66 -11.13
N GLU A 94 -13.61 -9.28 -11.59
CA GLU A 94 -13.63 -10.65 -12.07
C GLU A 94 -14.10 -11.64 -10.99
N PHE A 95 -13.68 -11.42 -9.74
CA PHE A 95 -14.14 -12.21 -8.61
C PHE A 95 -15.65 -12.04 -8.37
N GLU A 96 -16.16 -10.79 -8.34
CA GLU A 96 -17.61 -10.53 -8.16
C GLU A 96 -18.44 -11.17 -9.27
N ASP A 97 -18.00 -11.04 -10.52
CA ASP A 97 -18.71 -11.62 -11.68
C ASP A 97 -18.73 -13.17 -11.62
N ALA A 98 -17.72 -13.76 -10.99
CA ALA A 98 -17.64 -15.22 -10.80
C ALA A 98 -18.44 -15.73 -9.60
N LEU A 99 -18.90 -14.85 -8.69
CA LEU A 99 -19.70 -15.24 -7.54
C LEU A 99 -21.08 -15.74 -8.00
N THR A 100 -21.33 -17.01 -7.77
CA THR A 100 -22.70 -17.56 -7.91
C THR A 100 -23.46 -17.40 -6.61
N CYS A 101 -24.80 -17.37 -6.70
CA CYS A 101 -25.73 -17.16 -5.56
C CYS A 101 -25.52 -18.06 -4.33
N ASN A 102 -24.66 -19.06 -4.41
CA ASN A 102 -24.38 -20.03 -3.34
C ASN A 102 -23.07 -19.78 -2.57
N SER A 103 -22.33 -18.71 -2.85
CA SER A 103 -21.00 -18.45 -2.29
C SER A 103 -21.03 -17.53 -1.05
N LYS A 104 -21.98 -17.73 -0.13
CA LYS A 104 -22.26 -16.80 0.99
C LYS A 104 -21.11 -16.51 1.98
N ASN A 105 -20.00 -17.25 1.93
CA ASN A 105 -18.88 -17.08 2.87
C ASN A 105 -17.53 -16.88 2.17
N LEU A 106 -17.53 -16.55 0.88
CA LEU A 106 -16.32 -16.37 0.12
C LEU A 106 -15.97 -14.89 0.05
N THR A 107 -14.87 -14.49 0.67
CA THR A 107 -14.33 -13.12 0.59
C THR A 107 -13.26 -13.04 -0.49
N PHE A 108 -13.11 -11.86 -1.12
CA PHE A 108 -12.06 -11.63 -2.10
C PHE A 108 -10.66 -11.82 -1.48
N VAL A 109 -10.46 -11.39 -0.24
CA VAL A 109 -9.20 -11.61 0.49
C VAL A 109 -8.89 -13.11 0.64
N SER A 110 -9.90 -13.96 0.86
CA SER A 110 -9.68 -15.41 0.89
C SER A 110 -9.25 -15.97 -0.46
N GLU A 111 -9.78 -15.43 -1.56
CA GLU A 111 -9.38 -15.81 -2.93
C GLU A 111 -7.99 -15.28 -3.30
N LEU A 112 -7.63 -14.05 -2.90
CA LEU A 112 -6.26 -13.52 -3.07
C LEU A 112 -5.22 -14.49 -2.49
N LYS A 113 -5.46 -14.95 -1.25
CA LYS A 113 -4.57 -15.89 -0.55
C LYS A 113 -4.49 -17.25 -1.25
N LYS A 114 -5.62 -17.75 -1.73
CA LYS A 114 -5.74 -19.10 -2.34
C LYS A 114 -5.21 -19.15 -3.77
N LYS A 115 -5.54 -18.18 -4.62
CA LYS A 115 -5.21 -18.15 -6.04
C LYS A 115 -3.88 -17.49 -6.36
N LYS A 116 -3.17 -16.95 -5.37
CA LYS A 116 -1.92 -16.20 -5.54
C LYS A 116 -2.06 -15.02 -6.52
N ILE A 117 -3.21 -14.33 -6.45
CA ILE A 117 -3.42 -13.09 -7.18
C ILE A 117 -2.44 -12.04 -6.65
N ASP A 118 -1.89 -11.23 -7.54
CA ASP A 118 -0.92 -10.20 -7.17
C ASP A 118 -1.54 -9.16 -6.24
N HIS A 119 -0.94 -8.98 -5.07
CA HIS A 119 -1.40 -8.05 -4.05
C HIS A 119 -0.25 -7.61 -3.15
N TYR A 120 -0.47 -6.52 -2.42
CA TYR A 120 0.38 -6.14 -1.29
C TYR A 120 -0.40 -6.27 0.01
N LYS A 121 0.13 -7.08 0.94
CA LYS A 121 -0.39 -7.18 2.31
C LYS A 121 0.34 -6.17 3.19
N ILE A 122 -0.40 -5.38 3.98
CA ILE A 122 0.16 -4.38 4.89
C ILE A 122 -0.53 -4.44 6.25
N ASN A 123 0.23 -4.18 7.31
CA ASN A 123 -0.36 -3.95 8.63
C ASN A 123 -1.21 -2.68 8.62
N ARG A 124 -2.42 -2.73 9.19
CA ARG A 124 -3.39 -1.63 9.20
C ARG A 124 -2.84 -0.34 9.82
N ASP A 125 -2.20 -0.45 11.00
CA ASP A 125 -1.71 0.72 11.72
C ASP A 125 -0.53 1.35 10.98
N SER A 126 0.38 0.52 10.43
CA SER A 126 1.49 1.03 9.63
C SER A 126 1.00 1.70 8.34
N PHE A 127 -0.07 1.19 7.72
CA PHE A 127 -0.68 1.80 6.56
C PHE A 127 -1.27 3.17 6.86
N LEU A 128 -2.05 3.29 7.93
CA LEU A 128 -2.64 4.57 8.35
C LEU A 128 -1.56 5.60 8.69
N GLN A 129 -0.52 5.20 9.41
CA GLN A 129 0.62 6.07 9.72
C GLN A 129 1.34 6.52 8.44
N LEU A 130 1.59 5.58 7.53
CA LEU A 130 2.22 5.88 6.25
C LEU A 130 1.41 6.88 5.42
N LEU A 131 0.08 6.74 5.37
CA LEU A 131 -0.80 7.70 4.67
C LEU A 131 -0.77 9.10 5.29
N GLN A 132 -0.73 9.20 6.63
CA GLN A 132 -0.60 10.49 7.33
C GLN A 132 0.69 11.21 6.97
N ASP A 133 1.79 10.49 6.90
CA ASP A 133 3.12 11.06 6.70
C ASP A 133 3.46 11.28 5.23
N TRP A 134 2.86 10.50 4.31
CA TRP A 134 3.18 10.51 2.89
C TRP A 134 3.21 11.90 2.26
N HIS A 135 2.13 12.66 2.41
CA HIS A 135 2.04 14.00 1.83
C HIS A 135 3.09 14.96 2.40
N THR A 136 3.33 14.88 3.71
CA THR A 136 4.31 15.72 4.38
C THR A 136 5.72 15.50 3.83
N ILE A 137 6.06 14.24 3.52
CA ILE A 137 7.37 13.92 2.96
C ILE A 137 7.47 14.30 1.50
N ILE A 138 6.47 14.00 0.69
CA ILE A 138 6.47 14.37 -0.74
C ILE A 138 6.49 15.90 -0.93
N GLU A 139 5.78 16.66 -0.10
CA GLU A 139 5.80 18.13 -0.14
C GLU A 139 7.20 18.71 0.14
N LYS A 140 7.99 18.07 0.98
CA LYS A 140 9.38 18.48 1.27
C LYS A 140 10.35 18.21 0.11
N LYS A 141 9.94 17.44 -0.90
CA LYS A 141 10.74 17.05 -2.08
C LYS A 141 12.14 16.55 -1.72
N PRO A 142 12.30 15.58 -0.82
CA PRO A 142 13.61 15.06 -0.47
C PRO A 142 14.28 14.44 -1.69
N ALA A 143 15.63 14.51 -1.76
CA ALA A 143 16.37 13.95 -2.88
C ALA A 143 16.18 12.44 -3.02
N HIS A 144 16.02 11.76 -1.90
CA HIS A 144 15.83 10.31 -1.86
C HIS A 144 14.79 9.93 -0.80
N ILE A 145 14.04 8.84 -1.09
CA ILE A 145 13.11 8.19 -0.17
C ILE A 145 13.39 6.70 -0.19
N ILE A 146 13.34 6.06 0.97
CA ILE A 146 13.25 4.60 1.09
C ILE A 146 11.83 4.27 1.58
N LEU A 147 11.11 3.46 0.81
CA LEU A 147 9.94 2.73 1.30
C LEU A 147 10.41 1.34 1.69
N TYR A 148 10.09 0.89 2.90
CA TYR A 148 10.59 -0.37 3.43
C TYR A 148 9.53 -1.16 4.19
N GLU A 149 9.77 -2.47 4.34
CA GLU A 149 9.10 -3.36 5.28
C GLU A 149 10.16 -3.95 6.21
N ASP A 150 9.91 -3.89 7.51
CA ASP A 150 10.80 -4.47 8.51
C ASP A 150 10.44 -5.94 8.82
N LYS A 151 11.25 -6.59 9.66
CA LYS A 151 11.04 -7.99 10.09
C LYS A 151 9.72 -8.24 10.83
N ASN A 152 9.09 -7.21 11.36
CA ASN A 152 7.81 -7.30 12.07
C ASN A 152 6.62 -7.07 11.13
N GLY A 153 6.87 -6.83 9.82
CA GLY A 153 5.86 -6.49 8.83
C GLY A 153 5.39 -5.03 8.91
N TRP A 154 6.14 -4.17 9.62
CA TRP A 154 5.87 -2.74 9.63
C TRP A 154 6.36 -2.12 8.33
N THR A 155 5.47 -1.43 7.64
CA THR A 155 5.80 -0.68 6.42
C THR A 155 5.92 0.79 6.74
N GLY A 156 7.01 1.40 6.31
CA GLY A 156 7.28 2.81 6.53
C GLY A 156 8.18 3.39 5.45
N PHE A 157 8.51 4.66 5.59
CA PHE A 157 9.47 5.30 4.71
C PHE A 157 10.35 6.28 5.48
N GLU A 158 11.53 6.52 4.91
CA GLU A 158 12.50 7.50 5.39
C GLU A 158 12.98 8.37 4.23
N SER A 159 13.34 9.61 4.54
CA SER A 159 13.82 10.56 3.55
C SER A 159 15.27 10.96 3.80
N PHE A 160 16.03 11.12 2.71
CA PHE A 160 17.46 11.40 2.75
C PHE A 160 17.83 12.51 1.76
N THR A 161 18.88 13.25 2.11
CA THR A 161 19.44 14.30 1.25
C THR A 161 20.53 13.76 0.33
N THR A 162 21.20 12.65 0.69
CA THR A 162 22.29 12.06 -0.06
C THR A 162 22.14 10.54 -0.18
N LYS A 163 22.79 9.98 -1.20
CA LYS A 163 22.83 8.53 -1.41
C LYS A 163 23.65 7.81 -0.34
N GLU A 164 24.72 8.41 0.12
CA GLU A 164 25.60 7.86 1.16
C GLU A 164 24.83 7.64 2.47
N SER A 165 23.89 8.54 2.79
CA SER A 165 23.03 8.39 3.97
C SER A 165 22.10 7.18 3.86
N ILE A 166 21.66 6.82 2.64
CA ILE A 166 20.88 5.61 2.38
C ILE A 166 21.74 4.37 2.65
N ASP A 167 22.95 4.34 2.09
CA ASP A 167 23.82 3.19 2.21
C ASP A 167 24.18 2.91 3.69
N GLN A 168 24.32 3.97 4.50
CA GLN A 168 24.53 3.86 5.95
C GLN A 168 23.27 3.36 6.69
N TYR A 169 22.09 3.78 6.26
CA TYR A 169 20.82 3.38 6.87
C TYR A 169 20.47 1.90 6.61
N LEU A 170 20.89 1.37 5.47
CA LEU A 170 20.62 0.00 5.05
C LEU A 170 21.66 -1.03 5.55
N GLN A 171 22.76 -0.60 6.17
CA GLN A 171 23.75 -1.47 6.82
C GLN A 171 23.29 -1.90 8.23
#